data_92c176e12053f6aa788e679978a111f2
#
_entry.id   92c176e12053f6aa788e679978a111f2
#
_cell.length_a   1.000
_cell.length_b   1.000
_cell.length_c   1.000
_cell.angle_alpha   90.00
_cell.angle_beta   90.00
_cell.angle_gamma   90.00
#
_symmetry.space_group_name_H-M   'P 1'
#
loop_
_entity.id
_entity.type
_entity.pdbx_description
1 polymer ?
#
loop_
_entity_poly.entity_id
_entity_poly.type
_entity_poly.pdbx_seq_one_letter_code
_entity_poly.pdbx_strand_id
1 'polypeptide(L)'
;MCAPMLEVSQFNDSVTCVKTASPLGGQAIMWVYAYQIGDVVFDAGCANAIDELRAYKRMNPVNRVVVTHNHEDHFGGCSAFLPEADVLAGPVTLRAVHKPYELPEFFGFVWGQPPPVKQARCLDESTILVGDYQFEVLDLSGHCEEMIGFWERERRWLFSADAVPLPSRKQMAMPEENIPKMIMRMKEIRDMHVEVLFDGHRGPIEKPQEHIEMRITFLAELHQQILRMAEEGKSLVEIKEVLGFPEPWYLPNTENRFAVDHLIRSLLEDTV
;
A
#
# COMPACT_ATOMS: atom_id res chain seq x y z
N MET A 1 -10.10 2.50 28.24
CA MET A 1 -10.48 3.18 26.98
C MET A 1 -9.76 2.45 25.86
N CYS A 2 -10.47 1.99 24.83
CA CYS A 2 -9.80 1.46 23.63
C CYS A 2 -9.00 2.58 22.97
N ALA A 3 -7.84 2.26 22.39
CA ALA A 3 -7.11 3.22 21.58
C ALA A 3 -7.99 3.69 20.39
N PRO A 4 -7.87 4.93 19.95
CA PRO A 4 -8.59 5.38 18.77
C PRO A 4 -8.17 4.55 17.56
N MET A 5 -9.14 4.16 16.73
CA MET A 5 -8.90 3.45 15.47
C MET A 5 -8.62 4.41 14.32
N LEU A 6 -8.80 5.71 14.55
CA LEU A 6 -8.54 6.78 13.60
C LEU A 6 -7.81 7.93 14.28
N GLU A 7 -6.71 8.39 13.66
CA GLU A 7 -6.04 9.62 14.04
C GLU A 7 -5.91 10.52 12.82
N VAL A 8 -6.09 11.83 13.05
CA VAL A 8 -6.00 12.86 12.01
C VAL A 8 -4.89 13.84 12.36
N SER A 9 -4.05 14.13 11.39
CA SER A 9 -3.00 15.15 11.52
C SER A 9 -2.85 15.95 10.23
N GLN A 10 -2.37 17.18 10.33
CA GLN A 10 -2.05 17.99 9.16
C GLN A 10 -0.57 17.82 8.83
N PHE A 11 -0.24 17.49 7.58
CA PHE A 11 1.12 17.59 7.08
C PHE A 11 1.46 19.05 6.77
N ASN A 12 0.53 19.74 6.11
CA ASN A 12 0.59 21.16 5.83
C ASN A 12 -0.82 21.72 5.64
N ASP A 13 -0.97 22.95 5.20
CA ASP A 13 -2.27 23.60 5.02
C ASP A 13 -3.18 22.91 3.99
N SER A 14 -2.63 22.01 3.15
CA SER A 14 -3.33 21.37 2.04
C SER A 14 -3.55 19.87 2.21
N VAL A 15 -2.66 19.17 2.94
CA VAL A 15 -2.68 17.70 3.05
C VAL A 15 -3.03 17.30 4.47
N THR A 16 -4.15 16.62 4.61
CA THR A 16 -4.57 15.97 5.85
C THR A 16 -4.22 14.49 5.80
N CYS A 17 -3.46 14.02 6.79
CA CYS A 17 -3.18 12.60 7.00
C CYS A 17 -4.29 12.00 7.86
N VAL A 18 -4.99 11.02 7.34
CA VAL A 18 -6.03 10.24 8.04
C VAL A 18 -5.52 8.83 8.18
N LYS A 19 -5.08 8.45 9.37
CA LYS A 19 -4.57 7.09 9.58
C LYS A 19 -5.53 6.24 10.40
N THR A 20 -5.68 5.01 10.00
CA THR A 20 -6.54 4.01 10.62
C THR A 20 -5.73 2.82 11.10
N ALA A 21 -6.22 2.12 12.12
CA ALA A 21 -5.58 0.92 12.63
C ALA A 21 -6.58 0.08 13.44
N SER A 22 -6.21 -1.18 13.69
CA SER A 22 -6.89 -1.99 14.70
C SER A 22 -6.12 -1.99 16.02
N PRO A 23 -6.81 -1.88 17.15
CA PRO A 23 -6.18 -1.96 18.46
C PRO A 23 -5.95 -3.42 18.87
N LEU A 24 -4.74 -3.71 19.37
CA LEU A 24 -4.45 -4.92 20.11
C LEU A 24 -3.89 -4.54 21.47
N GLY A 25 -4.54 -4.99 22.55
CA GLY A 25 -4.12 -4.61 23.89
C GLY A 25 -4.14 -3.11 24.18
N GLY A 26 -4.95 -2.33 23.44
CA GLY A 26 -5.06 -0.88 23.57
C GLY A 26 -4.02 -0.08 22.76
N GLN A 27 -3.25 -0.75 21.91
CA GLN A 27 -2.28 -0.10 20.99
C GLN A 27 -2.62 -0.45 19.54
N ALA A 28 -2.31 0.46 18.62
CA ALA A 28 -2.44 0.18 17.19
C ALA A 28 -1.43 -0.91 16.77
N ILE A 29 -1.89 -1.91 16.05
CA ILE A 29 -1.02 -2.97 15.52
C ILE A 29 -0.15 -2.42 14.40
N MET A 30 -0.79 -1.80 13.42
CA MET A 30 -0.17 -1.16 12.26
C MET A 30 -1.07 0.00 11.81
N TRP A 31 -0.47 1.11 11.44
CA TRP A 31 -1.17 2.24 10.87
C TRP A 31 -1.21 2.15 9.35
N VAL A 32 -2.36 2.50 8.78
CA VAL A 32 -2.54 2.70 7.35
C VAL A 32 -2.99 4.13 7.12
N TYR A 33 -2.37 4.80 6.17
CA TYR A 33 -2.62 6.19 5.84
C TYR A 33 -3.50 6.33 4.62
N ALA A 34 -4.53 7.14 4.77
CA ALA A 34 -5.24 7.80 3.68
C ALA A 34 -4.88 9.29 3.72
N TYR A 35 -4.97 9.97 2.58
CA TYR A 35 -4.59 11.37 2.48
C TYR A 35 -5.70 12.18 1.85
N GLN A 36 -6.16 13.23 2.54
CA GLN A 36 -7.15 14.14 1.99
C GLN A 36 -6.50 15.43 1.50
N ILE A 37 -6.86 15.85 0.28
CA ILE A 37 -6.57 17.16 -0.28
C ILE A 37 -7.90 17.72 -0.78
N GLY A 38 -8.31 18.88 -0.26
CA GLY A 38 -9.61 19.44 -0.59
C GLY A 38 -10.74 18.45 -0.30
N ASP A 39 -11.49 18.07 -1.33
CA ASP A 39 -12.60 17.14 -1.26
C ASP A 39 -12.29 15.72 -1.82
N VAL A 40 -11.03 15.44 -2.11
CA VAL A 40 -10.54 14.13 -2.58
C VAL A 40 -9.73 13.43 -1.51
N VAL A 41 -9.99 12.14 -1.32
CA VAL A 41 -9.23 11.25 -0.45
C VAL A 41 -8.55 10.18 -1.29
N PHE A 42 -7.25 10.01 -1.11
CA PHE A 42 -6.45 8.92 -1.67
C PHE A 42 -6.37 7.80 -0.65
N ASP A 43 -6.89 6.63 -1.01
CA ASP A 43 -7.19 5.47 -0.16
C ASP A 43 -8.25 5.77 0.92
N ALA A 44 -8.70 4.72 1.60
CA ALA A 44 -9.80 4.82 2.55
C ALA A 44 -9.50 4.20 3.92
N GLY A 45 -8.31 3.61 4.10
CA GLY A 45 -7.98 2.92 5.32
C GLY A 45 -8.72 1.59 5.52
N CYS A 46 -8.65 1.05 6.71
CA CYS A 46 -9.19 -0.27 7.05
C CYS A 46 -10.68 -0.24 7.45
N ALA A 47 -11.37 -1.37 7.26
CA ALA A 47 -12.80 -1.50 7.55
C ALA A 47 -13.12 -1.40 9.05
N ASN A 48 -12.18 -1.73 9.92
CA ASN A 48 -12.37 -1.60 11.37
C ASN A 48 -12.62 -0.16 11.84
N ALA A 49 -12.25 0.85 11.04
CA ALA A 49 -12.40 2.27 11.34
C ALA A 49 -13.59 2.94 10.62
N ILE A 50 -14.53 2.18 10.06
CA ILE A 50 -15.64 2.73 9.26
C ILE A 50 -16.47 3.75 10.03
N ASP A 51 -16.77 3.52 11.30
CA ASP A 51 -17.60 4.44 12.07
C ASP A 51 -16.86 5.74 12.40
N GLU A 52 -15.57 5.68 12.69
CA GLU A 52 -14.70 6.83 12.88
C GLU A 52 -14.53 7.61 11.56
N LEU A 53 -14.37 6.92 10.43
CA LEU A 53 -14.31 7.54 9.10
C LEU A 53 -15.62 8.23 8.73
N ARG A 54 -16.77 7.67 9.08
CA ARG A 54 -18.07 8.35 8.94
C ARG A 54 -18.16 9.60 9.80
N ALA A 55 -17.63 9.55 11.02
CA ALA A 55 -17.56 10.73 11.87
C ALA A 55 -16.61 11.80 11.29
N TYR A 56 -15.46 11.39 10.78
CA TYR A 56 -14.51 12.25 10.07
C TYR A 56 -15.14 12.95 8.87
N LYS A 57 -15.80 12.20 7.97
CA LYS A 57 -16.45 12.74 6.77
C LYS A 57 -17.51 13.80 7.09
N ARG A 58 -18.25 13.67 8.18
CA ARG A 58 -19.24 14.68 8.57
C ARG A 58 -18.63 16.06 8.87
N MET A 59 -17.38 16.09 9.28
CA MET A 59 -16.65 17.33 9.59
C MET A 59 -15.77 17.80 8.42
N ASN A 60 -15.44 16.90 7.50
CA ASN A 60 -14.53 17.12 6.39
C ASN A 60 -15.20 16.63 5.10
N PRO A 61 -15.77 17.52 4.28
CA PRO A 61 -16.44 17.13 3.05
C PRO A 61 -15.53 16.32 2.13
N VAL A 62 -16.03 15.18 1.67
CA VAL A 62 -15.34 14.30 0.71
C VAL A 62 -16.30 13.98 -0.41
N ASN A 63 -15.96 14.35 -1.64
CA ASN A 63 -16.74 14.10 -2.85
C ASN A 63 -16.14 12.98 -3.70
N ARG A 64 -14.88 12.62 -3.47
CA ARG A 64 -14.19 11.59 -4.23
C ARG A 64 -13.24 10.80 -3.34
N VAL A 65 -13.27 9.47 -3.46
CA VAL A 65 -12.27 8.56 -2.91
C VAL A 65 -11.60 7.84 -4.08
N VAL A 66 -10.28 7.86 -4.14
CA VAL A 66 -9.52 7.18 -5.19
C VAL A 66 -8.64 6.12 -4.55
N VAL A 67 -8.90 4.87 -4.89
CA VAL A 67 -8.22 3.70 -4.29
C VAL A 67 -7.00 3.33 -5.12
N THR A 68 -5.87 3.16 -4.45
CA THR A 68 -4.58 2.86 -5.10
C THR A 68 -4.48 1.41 -5.55
N HIS A 69 -4.91 0.46 -4.72
CA HIS A 69 -4.81 -0.98 -5.02
C HIS A 69 -5.80 -1.81 -4.18
N ASN A 70 -5.82 -3.12 -4.42
CA ASN A 70 -6.86 -4.04 -3.94
C ASN A 70 -6.58 -4.68 -2.58
N HIS A 71 -5.67 -4.14 -1.77
CA HIS A 71 -5.49 -4.62 -0.41
C HIS A 71 -6.53 -4.01 0.54
N GLU A 72 -7.00 -4.84 1.46
CA GLU A 72 -8.14 -4.57 2.36
C GLU A 72 -7.95 -3.38 3.28
N ASP A 73 -6.73 -3.03 3.59
CA ASP A 73 -6.36 -1.88 4.43
C ASP A 73 -6.33 -0.55 3.67
N HIS A 74 -6.39 -0.58 2.34
CA HIS A 74 -6.47 0.61 1.49
C HIS A 74 -7.90 0.93 1.02
N PHE A 75 -8.71 -0.09 0.73
CA PHE A 75 -10.10 0.14 0.30
C PHE A 75 -11.15 -0.18 1.36
N GLY A 76 -10.77 -0.75 2.50
CA GLY A 76 -11.70 -1.26 3.52
C GLY A 76 -12.68 -0.23 4.05
N GLY A 77 -12.25 1.01 4.19
CA GLY A 77 -13.05 2.12 4.67
C GLY A 77 -13.94 2.79 3.63
N CYS A 78 -13.90 2.42 2.35
CA CYS A 78 -14.62 3.10 1.26
C CYS A 78 -16.12 3.30 1.54
N SER A 79 -16.77 2.33 2.16
CA SER A 79 -18.20 2.42 2.48
C SER A 79 -18.58 3.54 3.46
N ALA A 80 -17.59 4.07 4.21
CA ALA A 80 -17.81 5.19 5.13
C ALA A 80 -18.12 6.50 4.40
N PHE A 81 -17.64 6.64 3.15
CA PHE A 81 -17.78 7.86 2.38
C PHE A 81 -19.05 7.94 1.55
N LEU A 82 -19.82 6.85 1.51
CA LEU A 82 -21.09 6.80 0.79
C LEU A 82 -22.23 7.47 1.55
N PRO A 83 -23.31 7.90 0.83
CA PRO A 83 -23.47 7.92 -0.63
C PRO A 83 -22.87 9.18 -1.29
N GLU A 84 -22.28 10.10 -0.54
CA GLU A 84 -21.92 11.43 -1.00
C GLU A 84 -20.67 11.43 -1.91
N ALA A 85 -19.74 10.50 -1.69
CA ALA A 85 -18.51 10.43 -2.48
C ALA A 85 -18.58 9.40 -3.62
N ASP A 86 -18.00 9.76 -4.76
CA ASP A 86 -17.65 8.82 -5.82
C ASP A 86 -16.43 8.00 -5.38
N VAL A 87 -16.53 6.67 -5.42
CA VAL A 87 -15.40 5.77 -5.19
C VAL A 87 -14.86 5.29 -6.54
N LEU A 88 -13.59 5.59 -6.80
CA LEU A 88 -12.90 5.30 -8.06
C LEU A 88 -11.71 4.37 -7.81
N ALA A 89 -11.50 3.41 -8.70
CA ALA A 89 -10.38 2.47 -8.64
C ALA A 89 -10.01 1.96 -10.03
N GLY A 90 -8.81 1.50 -10.21
CA GLY A 90 -8.41 0.77 -11.41
C GLY A 90 -9.19 -0.53 -11.58
N PRO A 91 -9.21 -1.14 -12.79
CA PRO A 91 -10.11 -2.26 -13.11
C PRO A 91 -9.91 -3.51 -12.26
N VAL A 92 -8.69 -3.82 -11.81
CA VAL A 92 -8.43 -4.97 -10.91
C VAL A 92 -8.93 -4.67 -9.51
N THR A 93 -8.57 -3.51 -8.98
CA THR A 93 -8.97 -3.01 -7.66
C THR A 93 -10.49 -2.86 -7.55
N LEU A 94 -11.15 -2.37 -8.62
CA LEU A 94 -12.59 -2.22 -8.68
C LEU A 94 -13.33 -3.55 -8.47
N ARG A 95 -12.79 -4.67 -8.99
CA ARG A 95 -13.38 -6.00 -8.73
C ARG A 95 -13.38 -6.37 -7.25
N ALA A 96 -12.28 -6.08 -6.55
CA ALA A 96 -12.17 -6.30 -5.11
C ALA A 96 -13.11 -5.37 -4.32
N VAL A 97 -13.20 -4.10 -4.69
CA VAL A 97 -14.12 -3.12 -4.07
C VAL A 97 -15.59 -3.51 -4.26
N HIS A 98 -15.97 -4.02 -5.44
CA HIS A 98 -17.33 -4.49 -5.71
C HIS A 98 -17.68 -5.80 -4.99
N LYS A 99 -16.70 -6.69 -4.86
CA LYS A 99 -16.86 -8.01 -4.26
C LYS A 99 -15.58 -8.37 -3.48
N PRO A 100 -15.43 -7.84 -2.27
CA PRO A 100 -14.32 -8.22 -1.41
C PRO A 100 -14.33 -9.73 -1.16
N TYR A 101 -13.13 -10.32 -1.15
CA TYR A 101 -12.99 -11.71 -0.73
C TYR A 101 -13.19 -11.81 0.78
N GLU A 102 -13.55 -13.00 1.24
CA GLU A 102 -13.68 -13.29 2.66
C GLU A 102 -12.26 -13.37 3.26
N LEU A 103 -12.00 -12.49 4.22
CA LEU A 103 -10.68 -12.41 4.84
C LEU A 103 -10.46 -13.60 5.78
N PRO A 104 -9.25 -14.20 5.80
CA PRO A 104 -8.83 -15.06 6.90
C PRO A 104 -9.03 -14.35 8.25
N GLU A 105 -9.32 -15.13 9.30
CA GLU A 105 -9.67 -14.60 10.63
C GLU A 105 -8.66 -13.56 11.14
N PHE A 106 -7.38 -13.81 10.93
CA PHE A 106 -6.31 -12.90 11.33
C PHE A 106 -6.42 -11.53 10.63
N PHE A 107 -6.62 -11.51 9.31
CA PHE A 107 -6.77 -10.25 8.56
C PHE A 107 -8.11 -9.57 8.89
N GLY A 108 -9.19 -10.34 9.06
CA GLY A 108 -10.45 -9.82 9.52
C GLY A 108 -10.34 -9.13 10.89
N PHE A 109 -9.48 -9.65 11.77
CA PHE A 109 -9.15 -9.00 13.04
C PHE A 109 -8.28 -7.74 12.85
N VAL A 110 -7.24 -7.81 12.00
CA VAL A 110 -6.29 -6.69 11.82
C VAL A 110 -6.91 -5.54 11.06
N TRP A 111 -7.63 -5.79 9.96
CA TRP A 111 -8.12 -4.76 9.05
C TRP A 111 -9.63 -4.58 9.04
N GLY A 112 -10.38 -5.60 9.51
CA GLY A 112 -11.82 -5.68 9.35
C GLY A 112 -12.25 -6.18 7.97
N GLN A 113 -13.39 -6.85 7.89
CA GLN A 113 -13.95 -7.31 6.63
C GLN A 113 -14.51 -6.12 5.84
N PRO A 114 -13.96 -5.78 4.65
CA PRO A 114 -14.49 -4.70 3.84
C PRO A 114 -15.92 -4.96 3.39
N PRO A 115 -16.84 -4.00 3.56
CA PRO A 115 -18.15 -4.10 2.93
C PRO A 115 -18.05 -3.86 1.41
N PRO A 116 -18.87 -4.53 0.59
CA PRO A 116 -18.89 -4.29 -0.85
C PRO A 116 -19.42 -2.89 -1.20
N VAL A 117 -18.76 -2.22 -2.13
CA VAL A 117 -19.15 -0.89 -2.63
C VAL A 117 -19.53 -1.02 -4.11
N LYS A 118 -20.78 -1.42 -4.36
CA LYS A 118 -21.32 -1.75 -5.70
C LYS A 118 -21.40 -0.57 -6.66
N GLN A 119 -21.48 0.67 -6.14
CA GLN A 119 -21.54 1.91 -6.90
C GLN A 119 -20.15 2.49 -7.23
N ALA A 120 -19.06 1.88 -6.78
CA ALA A 120 -17.71 2.27 -7.20
C ALA A 120 -17.57 2.16 -8.74
N ARG A 121 -16.76 3.02 -9.31
CA ARG A 121 -16.57 3.12 -10.77
C ARG A 121 -15.09 2.97 -11.14
N CYS A 122 -14.85 2.65 -12.41
CA CYS A 122 -13.49 2.62 -12.94
C CYS A 122 -12.90 4.04 -12.96
N LEU A 123 -11.65 4.14 -12.56
CA LEU A 123 -10.85 5.35 -12.77
C LEU A 123 -10.33 5.32 -14.21
N ASP A 124 -10.91 6.13 -15.06
CA ASP A 124 -10.54 6.22 -16.48
C ASP A 124 -9.66 7.46 -16.78
N GLU A 125 -9.47 8.32 -15.76
CA GLU A 125 -8.68 9.54 -15.89
C GLU A 125 -7.18 9.24 -15.68
N SER A 126 -6.33 9.79 -16.53
CA SER A 126 -4.87 9.80 -16.34
C SER A 126 -4.39 10.91 -15.41
N THR A 127 -5.30 11.80 -15.01
CA THR A 127 -5.01 12.98 -14.19
C THR A 127 -6.20 13.30 -13.30
N ILE A 128 -5.94 13.54 -12.03
CA ILE A 128 -6.95 13.95 -11.05
C ILE A 128 -6.72 15.42 -10.69
N LEU A 129 -7.75 16.23 -10.84
CA LEU A 129 -7.72 17.65 -10.45
C LEU A 129 -8.36 17.83 -9.08
N VAL A 130 -7.69 18.56 -8.19
CA VAL A 130 -8.17 18.89 -6.85
C VAL A 130 -7.81 20.35 -6.54
N GLY A 131 -8.76 21.27 -6.68
CA GLY A 131 -8.45 22.71 -6.61
C GLY A 131 -7.38 23.08 -7.64
N ASP A 132 -6.28 23.66 -7.18
CA ASP A 132 -5.13 24.02 -8.01
C ASP A 132 -4.10 22.89 -8.19
N TYR A 133 -4.36 21.71 -7.63
CA TYR A 133 -3.46 20.56 -7.74
C TYR A 133 -3.81 19.69 -8.95
N GLN A 134 -2.78 19.19 -9.62
CA GLN A 134 -2.90 18.25 -10.71
C GLN A 134 -2.05 16.99 -10.40
N PHE A 135 -2.74 15.88 -10.22
CA PHE A 135 -2.12 14.59 -9.93
C PHE A 135 -2.13 13.71 -11.17
N GLU A 136 -0.95 13.40 -11.70
CA GLU A 136 -0.78 12.38 -12.74
C GLU A 136 -0.96 10.99 -12.10
N VAL A 137 -1.75 10.12 -12.74
CA VAL A 137 -1.92 8.73 -12.31
C VAL A 137 -0.77 7.90 -12.88
N LEU A 138 0.02 7.31 -11.99
CA LEU A 138 1.18 6.49 -12.34
C LEU A 138 0.91 5.01 -12.07
N ASP A 139 1.43 4.13 -12.94
CA ASP A 139 1.52 2.70 -12.65
C ASP A 139 2.67 2.45 -11.67
N LEU A 140 2.35 2.03 -10.47
CA LEU A 140 3.29 1.63 -9.42
C LEU A 140 3.19 0.14 -9.08
N SER A 141 2.63 -0.67 -9.99
CA SER A 141 2.47 -2.11 -9.80
C SER A 141 3.80 -2.84 -9.51
N GLY A 142 3.69 -3.93 -8.78
CA GLY A 142 4.81 -4.73 -8.29
C GLY A 142 4.54 -5.28 -6.90
N HIS A 143 3.99 -4.46 -5.99
CA HIS A 143 3.44 -4.91 -4.71
C HIS A 143 2.19 -5.79 -4.90
N CYS A 144 1.42 -5.52 -5.93
CA CYS A 144 0.35 -6.37 -6.46
C CYS A 144 0.21 -6.17 -7.97
N GLU A 145 -0.70 -6.92 -8.61
CA GLU A 145 -0.92 -6.90 -10.06
C GLU A 145 -1.22 -5.49 -10.59
N GLU A 146 -2.08 -4.75 -9.88
CA GLU A 146 -2.43 -3.36 -10.18
C GLU A 146 -2.25 -2.52 -8.93
N MET A 147 -1.38 -1.55 -9.01
CA MET A 147 -1.27 -0.48 -8.02
C MET A 147 -0.98 0.82 -8.74
N ILE A 148 -1.70 1.87 -8.38
CA ILE A 148 -1.52 3.22 -8.91
C ILE A 148 -1.02 4.16 -7.81
N GLY A 149 -0.26 5.17 -8.23
CA GLY A 149 0.13 6.30 -7.38
C GLY A 149 -0.25 7.62 -8.02
N PHE A 150 -0.11 8.71 -7.27
CA PHE A 150 -0.53 10.02 -7.70
C PHE A 150 0.63 11.01 -7.56
N TRP A 151 1.06 11.54 -8.71
CA TRP A 151 2.21 12.44 -8.81
C TRP A 151 1.77 13.89 -9.02
N GLU A 152 2.07 14.76 -8.06
CA GLU A 152 1.98 16.20 -8.19
C GLU A 152 3.36 16.77 -8.55
N ARG A 153 3.50 17.21 -9.80
CA ARG A 153 4.78 17.54 -10.42
C ARG A 153 5.40 18.83 -9.85
N GLU A 154 4.60 19.84 -9.59
CA GLU A 154 5.12 21.16 -9.19
C GLU A 154 5.79 21.13 -7.82
N ARG A 155 5.19 20.39 -6.87
CA ARG A 155 5.69 20.22 -5.51
C ARG A 155 6.55 18.99 -5.33
N ARG A 156 6.60 18.16 -6.38
CA ARG A 156 7.28 16.84 -6.37
C ARG A 156 6.78 15.94 -5.22
N TRP A 157 5.44 15.87 -5.10
CA TRP A 157 4.76 15.02 -4.15
C TRP A 157 4.31 13.70 -4.82
N LEU A 158 4.64 12.58 -4.21
CA LEU A 158 4.19 11.27 -4.68
C LEU A 158 3.39 10.57 -3.58
N PHE A 159 2.12 10.31 -3.86
CA PHE A 159 1.28 9.40 -3.07
C PHE A 159 1.52 8.01 -3.61
N SER A 160 2.36 7.25 -2.91
CA SER A 160 2.98 6.04 -3.43
C SER A 160 2.30 4.76 -2.98
N ALA A 161 1.30 4.83 -2.09
CA ALA A 161 0.77 3.64 -1.43
C ALA A 161 1.93 2.75 -0.93
N ASP A 162 1.98 1.48 -1.32
CA ASP A 162 2.92 0.48 -0.87
C ASP A 162 4.05 0.18 -1.87
N ALA A 163 4.29 1.12 -2.82
CA ALA A 163 5.35 0.95 -3.84
C ALA A 163 6.75 0.82 -3.23
N VAL A 164 6.97 1.39 -2.04
CA VAL A 164 8.23 1.32 -1.32
C VAL A 164 8.08 0.41 -0.10
N PRO A 165 8.71 -0.78 -0.06
CA PRO A 165 8.53 -1.76 1.00
C PRO A 165 8.70 -1.19 2.40
N LEU A 166 7.83 -1.59 3.33
CA LEU A 166 7.84 -1.11 4.71
C LEU A 166 9.20 -1.34 5.40
N PRO A 167 9.79 -2.56 5.43
CA PRO A 167 11.13 -2.74 5.99
C PRO A 167 12.21 -2.32 4.99
N SER A 168 13.28 -1.70 5.49
CA SER A 168 14.47 -1.37 4.67
C SER A 168 15.17 -2.63 4.12
N ARG A 169 15.02 -3.75 4.81
CA ARG A 169 15.51 -5.07 4.43
C ARG A 169 14.33 -6.04 4.36
N LYS A 170 13.65 -6.06 3.19
CA LYS A 170 12.52 -6.95 2.95
C LYS A 170 13.01 -8.40 2.84
N GLN A 171 12.59 -9.25 3.78
CA GLN A 171 13.05 -10.65 3.90
C GLN A 171 11.95 -11.67 3.61
N MET A 172 10.74 -11.22 3.31
CA MET A 172 9.59 -12.05 2.94
C MET A 172 8.75 -11.31 1.90
N ALA A 173 7.90 -12.03 1.19
CA ALA A 173 6.97 -11.47 0.22
C ALA A 173 5.60 -12.13 0.31
N MET A 174 4.62 -11.52 -0.28
CA MET A 174 3.32 -12.13 -0.61
C MET A 174 3.40 -12.82 -1.98
N PRO A 175 2.54 -13.82 -2.26
CA PRO A 175 2.57 -14.54 -3.54
C PRO A 175 2.30 -13.65 -4.76
N GLU A 176 1.57 -12.54 -4.59
CA GLU A 176 1.26 -11.56 -5.63
C GLU A 176 2.35 -10.52 -5.89
N GLU A 177 3.37 -10.44 -5.02
CA GLU A 177 4.45 -9.46 -5.16
C GLU A 177 5.46 -9.85 -6.25
N ASN A 178 5.69 -8.93 -7.17
CA ASN A 178 6.76 -9.01 -8.17
C ASN A 178 7.94 -8.13 -7.74
N ILE A 179 8.92 -8.73 -7.08
CA ILE A 179 10.04 -8.00 -6.49
C ILE A 179 10.95 -7.34 -7.55
N PRO A 180 11.28 -7.97 -8.69
CA PRO A 180 11.99 -7.30 -9.78
C PRO A 180 11.27 -6.04 -10.27
N LYS A 181 9.95 -6.11 -10.43
CA LYS A 181 9.12 -4.96 -10.83
C LYS A 181 9.10 -3.89 -9.75
N MET A 182 9.03 -4.25 -8.48
CA MET A 182 9.14 -3.28 -7.37
C MET A 182 10.49 -2.56 -7.38
N ILE A 183 11.59 -3.27 -7.63
CA ILE A 183 12.92 -2.64 -7.77
C ILE A 183 12.92 -1.63 -8.92
N MET A 184 12.34 -2.00 -10.06
CA MET A 184 12.22 -1.11 -11.22
C MET A 184 11.41 0.15 -10.87
N ARG A 185 10.23 0.00 -10.25
CA ARG A 185 9.39 1.13 -9.83
C ARG A 185 10.09 2.05 -8.82
N MET A 186 10.79 1.47 -7.83
CA MET A 186 11.57 2.28 -6.89
C MET A 186 12.69 3.08 -7.58
N LYS A 187 13.34 2.53 -8.62
CA LYS A 187 14.32 3.26 -9.42
C LYS A 187 13.68 4.42 -10.18
N GLU A 188 12.51 4.21 -10.78
CA GLU A 188 11.73 5.27 -11.43
C GLU A 188 11.36 6.37 -10.43
N ILE A 189 10.84 6.02 -9.25
CA ILE A 189 10.50 6.97 -8.18
C ILE A 189 11.75 7.76 -7.73
N ARG A 190 12.88 7.11 -7.55
CA ARG A 190 14.16 7.78 -7.22
C ARG A 190 14.52 8.84 -8.27
N ASP A 191 14.39 8.47 -9.56
CA ASP A 191 14.79 9.35 -10.68
C ASP A 191 13.80 10.50 -10.90
N MET A 192 12.59 10.44 -10.33
CA MET A 192 11.62 11.55 -10.28
C MET A 192 12.04 12.67 -9.30
N HIS A 193 13.04 12.44 -8.45
CA HIS A 193 13.48 13.40 -7.44
C HIS A 193 12.35 13.90 -6.52
N VAL A 194 11.58 12.95 -5.99
CA VAL A 194 10.45 13.22 -5.10
C VAL A 194 10.90 14.01 -3.87
N GLU A 195 10.19 15.09 -3.53
CA GLU A 195 10.44 15.88 -2.31
C GLU A 195 9.71 15.32 -1.10
N VAL A 196 8.47 14.85 -1.30
CA VAL A 196 7.69 14.21 -0.25
C VAL A 196 7.05 12.94 -0.81
N LEU A 197 7.34 11.83 -0.17
CA LEU A 197 6.69 10.55 -0.41
C LEU A 197 5.59 10.36 0.62
N PHE A 198 4.34 10.32 0.19
CA PHE A 198 3.19 9.99 1.03
C PHE A 198 2.98 8.48 0.98
N ASP A 199 3.53 7.79 1.96
CA ASP A 199 3.61 6.34 2.05
C ASP A 199 2.36 5.74 2.73
N GLY A 200 1.93 4.55 2.33
CA GLY A 200 0.73 3.91 2.85
C GLY A 200 0.79 3.52 4.33
N HIS A 201 1.99 3.32 4.90
CA HIS A 201 2.11 2.86 6.29
C HIS A 201 2.97 3.75 7.19
N ARG A 202 3.85 4.58 6.61
CA ARG A 202 4.77 5.46 7.36
C ARG A 202 4.33 6.91 7.41
N GLY A 203 3.36 7.26 6.56
CA GLY A 203 2.95 8.64 6.39
C GLY A 203 3.91 9.45 5.52
N PRO A 204 3.90 10.79 5.62
CA PRO A 204 4.76 11.64 4.81
C PRO A 204 6.25 11.45 5.16
N ILE A 205 7.07 11.23 4.14
CA ILE A 205 8.54 11.12 4.24
C ILE A 205 9.13 12.23 3.39
N GLU A 206 9.71 13.23 4.02
CA GLU A 206 10.42 14.31 3.34
C GLU A 206 11.80 13.83 2.87
N LYS A 207 12.19 14.23 1.66
CA LYS A 207 13.46 13.88 1.03
C LYS A 207 13.75 12.37 1.05
N PRO A 208 12.88 11.55 0.42
CA PRO A 208 12.88 10.10 0.59
C PRO A 208 14.03 9.38 -0.14
N GLN A 209 14.98 10.08 -0.77
CA GLN A 209 16.02 9.50 -1.64
C GLN A 209 16.83 8.40 -0.95
N GLU A 210 17.38 8.70 0.24
CA GLU A 210 18.15 7.71 1.01
C GLU A 210 17.29 6.53 1.45
N HIS A 211 16.04 6.82 1.84
CA HIS A 211 15.06 5.84 2.24
C HIS A 211 14.73 4.85 1.10
N ILE A 212 14.61 5.34 -0.13
CA ILE A 212 14.35 4.53 -1.33
C ILE A 212 15.61 3.76 -1.72
N GLU A 213 16.78 4.44 -1.76
CA GLU A 213 18.03 3.85 -2.20
C GLU A 213 18.48 2.67 -1.34
N MET A 214 18.30 2.73 -0.03
CA MET A 214 18.57 1.60 0.87
C MET A 214 17.80 0.33 0.46
N ARG A 215 16.54 0.47 0.03
CA ARG A 215 15.68 -0.65 -0.37
C ARG A 215 16.06 -1.19 -1.74
N ILE A 216 16.34 -0.30 -2.68
CA ILE A 216 16.84 -0.67 -4.01
C ILE A 216 18.12 -1.47 -3.86
N THR A 217 19.09 -0.96 -3.10
CA THR A 217 20.40 -1.61 -2.90
C THR A 217 20.21 -3.00 -2.28
N PHE A 218 19.49 -3.09 -1.18
CA PHE A 218 19.26 -4.38 -0.51
C PHE A 218 18.60 -5.41 -1.44
N LEU A 219 17.50 -5.03 -2.11
CA LEU A 219 16.76 -5.98 -2.97
C LEU A 219 17.53 -6.32 -4.25
N ALA A 220 18.27 -5.38 -4.83
CA ALA A 220 19.09 -5.65 -6.01
C ALA A 220 20.28 -6.58 -5.68
N GLU A 221 20.94 -6.39 -4.55
CA GLU A 221 22.01 -7.27 -4.08
C GLU A 221 21.48 -8.67 -3.78
N LEU A 222 20.33 -8.76 -3.08
CA LEU A 222 19.66 -10.03 -2.77
C LEU A 222 19.25 -10.77 -4.05
N HIS A 223 18.70 -10.04 -5.04
CA HIS A 223 18.34 -10.62 -6.35
C HIS A 223 19.57 -11.25 -7.02
N GLN A 224 20.68 -10.52 -7.10
CA GLN A 224 21.93 -11.03 -7.68
C GLN A 224 22.47 -12.25 -6.89
N GLN A 225 22.35 -12.25 -5.58
CA GLN A 225 22.77 -13.36 -4.73
C GLN A 225 21.93 -14.63 -5.01
N ILE A 226 20.61 -14.48 -5.11
CA ILE A 226 19.69 -15.59 -5.36
C ILE A 226 19.92 -16.18 -6.75
N LEU A 227 20.07 -15.31 -7.78
CA LEU A 227 20.36 -15.78 -9.15
C LEU A 227 21.65 -16.58 -9.22
N ARG A 228 22.75 -16.12 -8.59
CA ARG A 228 24.00 -16.88 -8.54
C ARG A 228 23.82 -18.25 -7.87
N MET A 229 23.08 -18.33 -6.77
CA MET A 229 22.82 -19.59 -6.09
C MET A 229 21.99 -20.55 -6.97
N ALA A 230 21.06 -20.04 -7.76
CA ALA A 230 20.28 -20.84 -8.70
C ALA A 230 21.15 -21.32 -9.87
N GLU A 231 22.04 -20.49 -10.41
CA GLU A 231 23.03 -20.87 -11.43
C GLU A 231 24.01 -21.95 -10.93
N GLU A 232 24.32 -21.96 -9.62
CA GLU A 232 25.09 -23.01 -8.96
C GLU A 232 24.30 -24.30 -8.75
N GLY A 233 23.02 -24.33 -9.14
CA GLY A 233 22.14 -25.49 -9.06
C GLY A 233 21.51 -25.70 -7.68
N LYS A 234 21.53 -24.70 -6.78
CA LYS A 234 20.85 -24.80 -5.47
C LYS A 234 19.33 -24.80 -5.65
N SER A 235 18.68 -25.69 -4.95
CA SER A 235 17.23 -25.70 -4.80
C SER A 235 16.73 -24.53 -3.96
N LEU A 236 15.42 -24.21 -4.04
CA LEU A 236 14.78 -23.18 -3.22
C LEU A 236 15.03 -23.39 -1.72
N VAL A 237 14.99 -24.66 -1.27
CA VAL A 237 15.24 -25.01 0.15
C VAL A 237 16.68 -24.66 0.55
N GLU A 238 17.67 -25.01 -0.28
CA GLU A 238 19.07 -24.69 -0.01
C GLU A 238 19.35 -23.19 -0.05
N ILE A 239 18.68 -22.45 -0.98
CA ILE A 239 18.77 -20.98 -1.03
C ILE A 239 18.21 -20.39 0.27
N LYS A 240 17.04 -20.84 0.72
CA LYS A 240 16.42 -20.38 1.94
C LYS A 240 17.29 -20.64 3.19
N GLU A 241 17.91 -21.81 3.26
CA GLU A 241 18.85 -22.17 4.33
C GLU A 241 20.08 -21.25 4.34
N VAL A 242 20.65 -20.96 3.16
CA VAL A 242 21.81 -20.07 3.04
C VAL A 242 21.47 -18.63 3.43
N LEU A 243 20.28 -18.14 3.04
CA LEU A 243 19.82 -16.78 3.39
C LEU A 243 19.57 -16.65 4.90
N GLY A 244 19.09 -17.69 5.55
CA GLY A 244 18.83 -17.70 6.99
C GLY A 244 17.80 -16.68 7.45
N PHE A 245 16.90 -16.24 6.55
CA PHE A 245 15.83 -15.28 6.89
C PHE A 245 14.79 -15.94 7.79
N PRO A 246 14.38 -15.27 8.89
CA PRO A 246 13.36 -15.81 9.77
C PRO A 246 11.98 -15.75 9.13
N GLU A 247 11.21 -16.82 9.27
CA GLU A 247 9.78 -16.75 9.00
C GLU A 247 9.07 -15.94 10.09
N PRO A 248 8.09 -15.11 9.74
CA PRO A 248 7.36 -14.34 10.71
C PRO A 248 6.51 -15.24 11.61
N TRP A 249 6.41 -14.90 12.89
CA TRP A 249 5.63 -15.69 13.87
C TRP A 249 4.13 -15.81 13.51
N TYR A 250 3.61 -14.85 12.72
CA TYR A 250 2.22 -14.82 12.27
C TYR A 250 1.98 -15.61 10.97
N LEU A 251 3.02 -16.19 10.38
CA LEU A 251 2.92 -16.91 9.10
C LEU A 251 1.79 -17.96 9.08
N PRO A 252 1.61 -18.82 10.09
CA PRO A 252 0.51 -19.80 10.08
C PRO A 252 -0.88 -19.16 10.13
N ASN A 253 -0.98 -17.97 10.74
CA ASN A 253 -2.26 -17.25 10.88
C ASN A 253 -2.64 -16.46 9.62
N THR A 254 -1.72 -16.36 8.66
CA THR A 254 -1.91 -15.63 7.39
C THR A 254 -1.96 -16.58 6.19
N GLU A 255 -2.28 -17.86 6.41
CA GLU A 255 -2.31 -18.89 5.37
C GLU A 255 -0.99 -18.96 4.57
N ASN A 256 0.13 -18.70 5.25
CA ASN A 256 1.48 -18.60 4.68
C ASN A 256 1.65 -17.45 3.65
N ARG A 257 0.80 -16.43 3.69
CA ARG A 257 0.84 -15.32 2.74
C ARG A 257 2.15 -14.51 2.81
N PHE A 258 2.76 -14.36 4.00
CA PHE A 258 4.03 -13.63 4.16
C PHE A 258 5.19 -14.59 4.38
N ALA A 259 5.75 -15.13 3.29
CA ALA A 259 6.78 -16.17 3.38
C ALA A 259 8.10 -15.77 2.71
N VAL A 260 9.21 -16.32 3.22
CA VAL A 260 10.53 -16.23 2.57
C VAL A 260 10.52 -16.93 1.21
N ASP A 261 9.77 -18.02 1.08
CA ASP A 261 9.64 -18.77 -0.17
C ASP A 261 9.06 -17.92 -1.32
N HIS A 262 8.07 -17.06 -1.03
CA HIS A 262 7.50 -16.15 -2.02
C HIS A 262 8.52 -15.11 -2.49
N LEU A 263 9.33 -14.57 -1.58
CA LEU A 263 10.41 -13.66 -1.93
C LEU A 263 11.42 -14.31 -2.87
N ILE A 264 11.87 -15.54 -2.55
CA ILE A 264 12.84 -16.27 -3.37
C ILE A 264 12.24 -16.58 -4.75
N ARG A 265 10.99 -17.07 -4.81
CA ARG A 265 10.30 -17.36 -6.08
C ARG A 265 10.17 -16.12 -6.94
N SER A 266 9.69 -15.02 -6.39
CA SER A 266 9.55 -13.75 -7.10
C SER A 266 10.88 -13.23 -7.67
N LEU A 267 12.01 -13.48 -6.98
CA LEU A 267 13.34 -13.10 -7.44
C LEU A 267 13.97 -14.09 -8.43
N LEU A 268 13.43 -15.32 -8.53
CA LEU A 268 13.83 -16.32 -9.52
C LEU A 268 13.01 -16.25 -10.80
N GLU A 269 11.81 -15.69 -10.74
CA GLU A 269 10.97 -15.51 -11.93
C GLU A 269 11.51 -14.32 -12.74
N ASP A 270 12.09 -14.60 -13.91
CA ASP A 270 12.44 -13.58 -14.90
C ASP A 270 11.16 -12.92 -15.41
N THR A 271 10.81 -11.79 -14.84
CA THR A 271 9.72 -10.95 -15.34
C THR A 271 10.32 -9.77 -16.10
N VAL A 272 10.56 -9.98 -17.35
CA VAL A 272 10.69 -8.91 -18.35
C VAL A 272 9.31 -8.59 -18.91
#